data_e667e0d0fceda2f6c138ae850f246069
#
_entry.id   e667e0d0fceda2f6c138ae850f246069
#
_cell.length_a   1.000
_cell.length_b   1.000
_cell.length_c   1.000
_cell.angle_alpha   90.00
_cell.angle_beta   90.00
_cell.angle_gamma   90.00
#
_symmetry.space_group_name_H-M   'P 1'
#
loop_
_entity.id
_entity.type
_entity.pdbx_description
1 polymer ?
#
loop_
_entity_poly.entity_id
_entity_poly.type
_entity_poly.pdbx_seq_one_letter_code
_entity_poly.pdbx_strand_id
1 'polypeptide(L)'
;YRAFQDFQDNEAGFTMVLLAENPSKLKEEIIQAQKSVSRCFKDGKDWQTPSGSFFTTKPLGQEKIAFVYPGGFNTYVGSGNSLFEMDPELHERSLSYSSKIKTLLHPEFLFPQSPSIQSEEELKQLQQQFYDSPNPMFESGISSAVLATQVMRNAFGIEPHAAFGYSMGEVSMLFSLGVWGSMDPMSEVLNASPLFHERIAGPMNSVREYWKLKDTDFQNESLWNWYTLRAEPELVAKALEKRERVYLVLINTPQEVVIAGEPSACKELIEELQCESHEIPVTDVVHCPPVQSEYEEIKKVHTNKVVDKPKVDFF
;
A
#
# COMPACT_ATOMS: atom_id res chain seq x y z
N TYR A 1 8.47 -10.07 21.67
CA TYR A 1 7.09 -9.82 22.13
C TYR A 1 7.02 -9.68 23.67
N ARG A 2 7.49 -10.67 24.43
CA ARG A 2 7.49 -10.63 25.92
C ARG A 2 8.29 -9.44 26.47
N ALA A 3 9.48 -9.21 25.94
CA ALA A 3 10.31 -8.08 26.32
C ALA A 3 9.66 -6.72 25.98
N PHE A 4 8.84 -6.66 24.93
CA PHE A 4 8.11 -5.45 24.58
C PHE A 4 6.91 -5.20 25.51
N GLN A 5 6.18 -6.25 25.93
CA GLN A 5 5.11 -6.12 26.94
C GLN A 5 5.67 -5.66 28.29
N ASP A 6 6.78 -6.27 28.73
CA ASP A 6 7.48 -5.86 29.96
C ASP A 6 7.96 -4.39 29.89
N PHE A 7 8.19 -3.88 28.66
CA PHE A 7 8.61 -2.50 28.41
C PHE A 7 7.42 -1.51 28.45
N GLN A 8 6.22 -1.88 27.99
CA GLN A 8 5.03 -1.02 28.02
C GLN A 8 4.61 -0.62 29.45
N ASP A 9 4.90 -1.45 30.44
CA ASP A 9 4.59 -1.17 31.84
C ASP A 9 5.57 -0.17 32.50
N ASN A 10 6.50 0.38 31.74
CA ASN A 10 7.52 1.27 32.25
C ASN A 10 7.20 2.74 31.94
N GLU A 11 7.03 3.57 32.97
CA GLU A 11 6.80 5.03 32.87
C GLU A 11 8.06 5.81 32.44
N ALA A 12 8.92 5.23 31.60
CA ALA A 12 10.13 5.90 31.12
C ALA A 12 9.77 7.09 30.21
N GLY A 13 10.29 8.27 30.53
CA GLY A 13 10.08 9.49 29.73
C GLY A 13 10.79 9.50 28.38
N PHE A 14 11.73 8.55 28.14
CA PHE A 14 12.49 8.43 26.89
C PHE A 14 12.66 6.98 26.51
N THR A 15 12.63 6.72 25.21
CA THR A 15 12.83 5.39 24.62
C THR A 15 13.97 5.41 23.62
N MET A 16 14.79 4.36 23.65
CA MET A 16 15.84 4.12 22.66
C MET A 16 15.56 2.81 21.95
N VAL A 17 15.66 2.82 20.63
CA VAL A 17 15.57 1.63 19.79
C VAL A 17 16.96 1.25 19.30
N LEU A 18 17.36 -0.01 19.51
CA LEU A 18 18.61 -0.57 19.00
C LEU A 18 18.28 -1.70 18.03
N LEU A 19 18.78 -1.60 16.81
CA LEU A 19 18.59 -2.59 15.75
C LEU A 19 19.95 -3.18 15.34
N ALA A 20 19.98 -4.51 15.21
CA ALA A 20 21.19 -5.20 14.77
C ALA A 20 20.84 -6.58 14.19
N GLU A 21 21.62 -7.00 13.20
CA GLU A 21 21.46 -8.29 12.52
C GLU A 21 21.87 -9.50 13.38
N ASN A 22 22.73 -9.28 14.38
CA ASN A 22 23.26 -10.33 15.23
C ASN A 22 23.76 -9.77 16.58
N PRO A 23 24.00 -10.62 17.59
CA PRO A 23 24.43 -10.19 18.93
C PRO A 23 25.74 -9.40 18.97
N SER A 24 26.66 -9.64 18.04
CA SER A 24 27.92 -8.88 17.97
C SER A 24 27.66 -7.45 17.52
N LYS A 25 26.85 -7.27 16.48
CA LYS A 25 26.43 -5.96 16.01
C LYS A 25 25.61 -5.18 17.06
N LEU A 26 24.75 -5.90 17.82
CA LEU A 26 24.00 -5.29 18.91
C LEU A 26 24.93 -4.72 19.98
N LYS A 27 26.02 -5.39 20.32
CA LYS A 27 27.03 -4.87 21.26
C LYS A 27 27.67 -3.57 20.74
N GLU A 28 27.98 -3.51 19.43
CA GLU A 28 28.52 -2.30 18.79
C GLU A 28 27.52 -1.14 18.90
N GLU A 29 26.24 -1.38 18.58
CA GLU A 29 25.16 -0.38 18.68
C GLU A 29 24.99 0.12 20.13
N ILE A 30 25.02 -0.78 21.14
CA ILE A 30 24.97 -0.41 22.56
C ILE A 30 26.12 0.53 22.92
N ILE A 31 27.35 0.22 22.51
CA ILE A 31 28.54 1.05 22.79
C ILE A 31 28.43 2.42 22.15
N GLN A 32 27.92 2.48 20.91
CA GLN A 32 27.69 3.74 20.22
C GLN A 32 26.61 4.57 20.91
N ALA A 33 25.50 3.94 21.31
CA ALA A 33 24.42 4.59 22.04
C ALA A 33 24.91 5.20 23.36
N GLN A 34 25.66 4.44 24.16
CA GLN A 34 26.23 4.91 25.43
C GLN A 34 27.09 6.17 25.27
N LYS A 35 27.82 6.28 24.16
CA LYS A 35 28.65 7.47 23.85
C LYS A 35 27.85 8.66 23.34
N SER A 36 26.74 8.39 22.67
CA SER A 36 26.00 9.39 21.87
C SER A 36 24.82 10.00 22.61
N VAL A 37 24.09 9.23 23.43
CA VAL A 37 22.86 9.68 24.09
C VAL A 37 23.07 10.92 24.93
N SER A 38 24.15 10.97 25.72
CA SER A 38 24.49 12.18 26.54
C SER A 38 24.71 13.43 25.68
N ARG A 39 25.17 13.25 24.43
CA ARG A 39 25.38 14.37 23.51
C ARG A 39 24.04 14.86 22.97
N CYS A 40 23.08 13.94 22.68
CA CYS A 40 21.73 14.31 22.24
C CYS A 40 21.05 15.28 23.22
N PHE A 41 21.19 15.07 24.52
CA PHE A 41 20.67 15.98 25.53
C PHE A 41 21.37 17.36 25.55
N LYS A 42 22.66 17.41 25.16
CA LYS A 42 23.41 18.68 25.11
C LYS A 42 23.13 19.47 23.85
N ASP A 43 23.10 18.77 22.71
CA ASP A 43 23.04 19.37 21.38
C ASP A 43 21.61 19.48 20.83
N GLY A 44 20.64 18.82 21.48
CA GLY A 44 19.24 18.75 21.07
C GLY A 44 19.03 18.06 19.71
N LYS A 45 20.01 17.25 19.27
CA LYS A 45 19.97 16.50 18.00
C LYS A 45 19.67 15.04 18.27
N ASP A 46 18.92 14.44 17.35
CA ASP A 46 18.65 13.01 17.39
C ASP A 46 19.91 12.20 17.09
N TRP A 47 19.95 10.97 17.60
CA TRP A 47 20.97 10.00 17.27
C TRP A 47 20.36 8.89 16.43
N GLN A 48 21.01 8.58 15.32
CA GLN A 48 20.60 7.50 14.41
C GLN A 48 21.84 6.81 13.84
N THR A 49 21.75 5.50 13.62
CA THR A 49 22.79 4.71 12.95
C THR A 49 22.32 4.20 11.59
N PRO A 50 23.23 3.77 10.71
CA PRO A 50 22.88 3.11 9.46
C PRO A 50 22.06 1.83 9.63
N SER A 51 22.19 1.16 10.79
CA SER A 51 21.40 -0.02 11.14
C SER A 51 19.95 0.32 11.50
N GLY A 52 19.61 1.62 11.64
CA GLY A 52 18.27 2.09 12.03
C GLY A 52 18.09 2.25 13.55
N SER A 53 19.13 2.08 14.37
CA SER A 53 19.06 2.42 15.79
C SER A 53 18.78 3.92 15.94
N PHE A 54 17.91 4.27 16.92
CA PHE A 54 17.41 5.64 17.03
C PHE A 54 17.19 6.05 18.49
N PHE A 55 17.47 7.32 18.78
CA PHE A 55 17.13 7.99 20.02
C PHE A 55 16.85 9.48 19.78
N THR A 56 15.80 10.00 20.42
CA THR A 56 15.49 11.44 20.46
C THR A 56 15.30 11.93 21.87
N THR A 57 15.71 13.16 22.14
CA THR A 57 15.40 13.91 23.38
C THR A 57 14.11 14.69 23.28
N LYS A 58 13.43 14.62 22.13
CA LYS A 58 12.16 15.28 21.84
C LYS A 58 11.12 14.24 21.40
N PRO A 59 10.78 13.26 22.29
CA PRO A 59 9.77 12.29 21.94
C PRO A 59 8.45 13.01 21.67
N LEU A 60 7.71 12.55 20.66
CA LEU A 60 6.37 13.08 20.37
C LEU A 60 5.40 12.85 21.53
N GLY A 61 5.70 11.89 22.39
CA GLY A 61 4.91 11.62 23.60
C GLY A 61 3.49 11.17 23.22
N GLN A 62 2.50 11.88 23.75
CA GLN A 62 1.08 11.65 23.49
C GLN A 62 0.54 12.57 22.38
N GLU A 63 1.37 12.99 21.44
CA GLU A 63 0.96 13.76 20.29
C GLU A 63 -0.01 12.94 19.40
N LYS A 64 -0.78 13.67 18.59
CA LYS A 64 -1.75 13.04 17.71
C LYS A 64 -1.07 12.21 16.64
N ILE A 65 -1.60 11.01 16.40
CA ILE A 65 -1.11 10.05 15.40
C ILE A 65 -2.15 9.95 14.30
N ALA A 66 -1.71 9.99 13.04
CA ALA A 66 -2.52 9.67 11.89
C ALA A 66 -2.07 8.35 11.27
N PHE A 67 -3.01 7.46 10.96
CA PHE A 67 -2.75 6.28 10.14
C PHE A 67 -2.96 6.62 8.67
N VAL A 68 -1.99 6.24 7.85
CA VAL A 68 -2.03 6.44 6.41
C VAL A 68 -2.11 5.09 5.73
N TYR A 69 -3.17 4.90 4.93
CA TYR A 69 -3.42 3.65 4.23
C TYR A 69 -3.02 3.79 2.76
N PRO A 70 -2.04 3.00 2.30
CA PRO A 70 -1.53 3.11 0.93
C PRO A 70 -2.56 2.61 -0.10
N GLY A 71 -2.38 3.03 -1.34
CA GLY A 71 -3.14 2.57 -2.50
C GLY A 71 -2.84 1.14 -2.91
N GLY A 72 -3.26 0.75 -4.09
CA GLY A 72 -2.96 -0.55 -4.69
C GLY A 72 -1.46 -0.80 -4.85
N PHE A 73 -1.09 -2.06 -5.06
CA PHE A 73 0.31 -2.49 -5.22
C PHE A 73 1.21 -2.23 -4.00
N ASN A 74 0.62 -2.21 -2.82
CA ASN A 74 1.31 -2.02 -1.54
C ASN A 74 1.84 -3.32 -0.91
N THR A 75 1.57 -4.45 -1.53
CA THR A 75 2.00 -5.78 -1.10
C THR A 75 2.94 -6.42 -2.10
N TYR A 76 3.76 -7.33 -1.62
CA TYR A 76 4.72 -8.09 -2.40
C TYR A 76 4.82 -9.52 -1.86
N VAL A 77 5.38 -10.42 -2.64
CA VAL A 77 5.54 -11.83 -2.25
C VAL A 77 6.32 -11.94 -0.94
N GLY A 78 5.73 -12.59 0.05
CA GLY A 78 6.32 -12.78 1.38
C GLY A 78 6.12 -11.62 2.35
N SER A 79 5.40 -10.55 1.98
CA SER A 79 5.21 -9.36 2.84
C SER A 79 4.48 -9.66 4.16
N GLY A 80 3.74 -10.76 4.23
CA GLY A 80 3.01 -11.18 5.43
C GLY A 80 3.80 -12.01 6.44
N ASN A 81 4.98 -12.53 6.07
CA ASN A 81 5.68 -13.54 6.84
C ASN A 81 5.93 -13.17 8.31
N SER A 82 6.25 -11.93 8.60
CA SER A 82 6.60 -11.49 9.96
C SER A 82 5.40 -11.08 10.82
N LEU A 83 4.23 -10.84 10.26
CA LEU A 83 3.09 -10.30 11.00
C LEU A 83 2.58 -11.26 12.09
N PHE A 84 2.48 -12.54 11.76
CA PHE A 84 2.01 -13.56 12.71
C PHE A 84 3.07 -13.96 13.75
N GLU A 85 4.35 -13.71 13.44
CA GLU A 85 5.44 -13.88 14.42
C GLU A 85 5.43 -12.75 15.46
N MET A 86 5.08 -11.53 15.02
CA MET A 86 4.99 -10.35 15.89
C MET A 86 3.79 -10.41 16.83
N ASP A 87 2.68 -10.99 16.38
CA ASP A 87 1.44 -11.09 17.14
C ASP A 87 0.80 -12.47 16.96
N PRO A 88 1.05 -13.42 17.89
CA PRO A 88 0.53 -14.78 17.81
C PRO A 88 -1.01 -14.89 17.85
N GLU A 89 -1.70 -13.89 18.42
CA GLU A 89 -3.17 -13.86 18.48
C GLU A 89 -3.79 -13.24 17.20
N LEU A 90 -2.96 -12.73 16.30
CA LEU A 90 -3.41 -12.07 15.07
C LEU A 90 -4.30 -12.99 14.23
N HIS A 91 -4.00 -14.29 14.22
CA HIS A 91 -4.81 -15.27 13.47
C HIS A 91 -6.26 -15.32 13.99
N GLU A 92 -6.47 -15.41 15.30
CA GLU A 92 -7.81 -15.44 15.87
C GLU A 92 -8.57 -14.14 15.61
N ARG A 93 -7.89 -13.01 15.79
CA ARG A 93 -8.47 -11.69 15.50
C ARG A 93 -8.82 -11.49 14.03
N SER A 94 -8.03 -12.04 13.11
CA SER A 94 -8.30 -11.95 11.68
C SER A 94 -9.61 -12.63 11.26
N LEU A 95 -10.06 -13.65 11.99
CA LEU A 95 -11.33 -14.33 11.74
C LEU A 95 -12.56 -13.42 11.94
N SER A 96 -12.43 -12.33 12.68
CA SER A 96 -13.50 -11.33 12.82
C SER A 96 -13.74 -10.51 11.55
N TYR A 97 -12.75 -10.44 10.66
CA TYR A 97 -12.85 -9.68 9.41
C TYR A 97 -13.29 -10.52 8.21
N SER A 98 -13.09 -11.84 8.28
CA SER A 98 -13.52 -12.75 7.23
C SER A 98 -13.66 -14.18 7.73
N SER A 99 -14.71 -14.85 7.34
CA SER A 99 -14.87 -16.30 7.51
C SER A 99 -13.96 -17.10 6.56
N LYS A 100 -13.46 -16.45 5.51
CA LYS A 100 -12.62 -17.02 4.46
C LYS A 100 -11.23 -16.37 4.43
N ILE A 101 -10.66 -16.07 5.60
CA ILE A 101 -9.41 -15.32 5.72
C ILE A 101 -8.27 -15.91 4.86
N LYS A 102 -8.21 -17.23 4.74
CA LYS A 102 -7.24 -17.90 3.90
C LYS A 102 -7.36 -17.49 2.42
N THR A 103 -8.59 -17.29 1.93
CA THR A 103 -8.82 -16.84 0.56
C THR A 103 -8.38 -15.39 0.38
N LEU A 104 -8.76 -14.53 1.31
CA LEU A 104 -8.45 -13.10 1.24
C LEU A 104 -6.98 -12.76 1.44
N LEU A 105 -6.25 -13.58 2.17
CA LEU A 105 -4.81 -13.38 2.37
C LEU A 105 -3.96 -13.87 1.20
N HIS A 106 -4.53 -14.68 0.29
CA HIS A 106 -3.76 -15.26 -0.80
C HIS A 106 -2.39 -15.79 -0.33
N PRO A 107 -2.37 -16.81 0.55
CA PRO A 107 -1.16 -17.25 1.24
C PRO A 107 -0.07 -17.73 0.28
N GLU A 108 -0.44 -18.15 -0.92
CA GLU A 108 0.47 -18.49 -2.00
C GLU A 108 1.39 -17.33 -2.40
N PHE A 109 0.98 -16.09 -2.18
CA PHE A 109 1.75 -14.88 -2.43
C PHE A 109 2.29 -14.24 -1.14
N LEU A 110 1.42 -13.99 -0.16
CA LEU A 110 1.84 -13.29 1.07
C LEU A 110 2.69 -14.14 2.01
N PHE A 111 2.51 -15.45 1.98
CA PHE A 111 3.18 -16.40 2.86
C PHE A 111 3.68 -17.63 2.08
N PRO A 112 4.48 -17.46 1.02
CA PRO A 112 4.90 -18.59 0.21
C PRO A 112 5.68 -19.57 1.07
N GLN A 113 5.03 -20.68 1.41
CA GLN A 113 5.64 -21.76 2.18
C GLN A 113 6.35 -22.71 1.21
N SER A 114 7.61 -22.46 0.96
CA SER A 114 8.46 -23.48 0.34
C SER A 114 9.42 -24.03 1.39
N PRO A 115 9.45 -25.34 1.64
CA PRO A 115 10.49 -25.97 2.42
C PRO A 115 11.85 -25.95 1.70
N SER A 116 11.87 -25.68 0.40
CA SER A 116 13.06 -25.36 -0.39
C SER A 116 13.23 -23.86 -0.48
N ILE A 117 14.46 -23.39 -0.38
CA ILE A 117 14.82 -22.01 -0.70
C ILE A 117 14.42 -21.78 -2.14
N GLN A 118 13.42 -20.93 -2.38
CA GLN A 118 13.06 -20.52 -3.72
C GLN A 118 14.24 -19.77 -4.32
N SER A 119 14.54 -20.08 -5.57
CA SER A 119 15.55 -19.32 -6.32
C SER A 119 15.07 -17.87 -6.51
N GLU A 120 16.00 -16.96 -6.69
CA GLU A 120 15.66 -15.56 -6.99
C GLU A 120 14.78 -15.44 -8.25
N GLU A 121 14.98 -16.32 -9.22
CA GLU A 121 14.18 -16.38 -10.44
C GLU A 121 12.75 -16.82 -10.18
N GLU A 122 12.55 -17.86 -9.36
CA GLU A 122 11.20 -18.31 -8.97
C GLU A 122 10.45 -17.24 -8.18
N LEU A 123 11.13 -16.50 -7.30
CA LEU A 123 10.53 -15.38 -6.59
C LEU A 123 10.12 -14.24 -7.53
N LYS A 124 10.94 -13.91 -8.53
CA LYS A 124 10.60 -12.91 -9.55
C LYS A 124 9.40 -13.34 -10.39
N GLN A 125 9.33 -14.60 -10.78
CA GLN A 125 8.18 -15.14 -11.53
C GLN A 125 6.91 -15.11 -10.69
N LEU A 126 6.98 -15.50 -9.41
CA LEU A 126 5.86 -15.44 -8.49
C LEU A 126 5.40 -13.98 -8.25
N GLN A 127 6.34 -13.04 -8.10
CA GLN A 127 6.04 -11.62 -7.97
C GLN A 127 5.34 -11.08 -9.22
N GLN A 128 5.79 -11.46 -10.41
CA GLN A 128 5.15 -11.07 -11.66
C GLN A 128 3.74 -11.65 -11.75
N GLN A 129 3.57 -12.94 -11.45
CA GLN A 129 2.26 -13.59 -11.42
C GLN A 129 1.31 -12.87 -10.44
N PHE A 130 1.82 -12.41 -9.31
CA PHE A 130 1.02 -11.67 -8.33
C PHE A 130 0.56 -10.31 -8.90
N TYR A 131 1.45 -9.56 -9.55
CA TYR A 131 1.13 -8.29 -10.19
C TYR A 131 0.12 -8.44 -11.35
N ASP A 132 0.18 -9.56 -12.06
CA ASP A 132 -0.76 -9.88 -13.15
C ASP A 132 -2.11 -10.42 -12.64
N SER A 133 -2.31 -10.46 -11.32
CA SER A 133 -3.52 -10.99 -10.67
C SER A 133 -4.25 -9.90 -9.87
N PRO A 134 -5.09 -9.06 -10.51
CA PRO A 134 -5.70 -7.88 -9.87
C PRO A 134 -6.53 -8.20 -8.62
N ASN A 135 -7.38 -9.23 -8.63
CA ASN A 135 -8.20 -9.58 -7.47
C ASN A 135 -7.36 -10.01 -6.27
N PRO A 136 -6.39 -10.95 -6.39
CA PRO A 136 -5.42 -11.25 -5.35
C PRO A 136 -4.67 -10.02 -4.83
N MET A 137 -4.23 -9.12 -5.71
CA MET A 137 -3.57 -7.89 -5.33
C MET A 137 -4.47 -6.98 -4.49
N PHE A 138 -5.72 -6.81 -4.90
CA PHE A 138 -6.70 -5.98 -4.19
C PHE A 138 -7.04 -6.58 -2.82
N GLU A 139 -7.41 -7.86 -2.77
CA GLU A 139 -7.81 -8.53 -1.52
C GLU A 139 -6.66 -8.63 -0.52
N SER A 140 -5.47 -9.02 -0.98
CA SER A 140 -4.28 -9.12 -0.12
C SER A 140 -3.79 -7.75 0.36
N GLY A 141 -3.91 -6.71 -0.47
CA GLY A 141 -3.57 -5.34 -0.10
C GLY A 141 -4.42 -4.83 1.06
N ILE A 142 -5.74 -5.01 0.99
CA ILE A 142 -6.67 -4.65 2.07
C ILE A 142 -6.40 -5.52 3.30
N SER A 143 -6.28 -6.84 3.13
CA SER A 143 -6.06 -7.76 4.24
C SER A 143 -4.76 -7.46 4.99
N SER A 144 -3.67 -7.17 4.26
CA SER A 144 -2.39 -6.79 4.86
C SER A 144 -2.49 -5.50 5.69
N ALA A 145 -3.23 -4.50 5.18
CA ALA A 145 -3.45 -3.25 5.91
C ALA A 145 -4.28 -3.48 7.20
N VAL A 146 -5.31 -4.34 7.13
CA VAL A 146 -6.08 -4.74 8.30
C VAL A 146 -5.19 -5.44 9.33
N LEU A 147 -4.39 -6.42 8.93
CA LEU A 147 -3.50 -7.15 9.82
C LEU A 147 -2.44 -6.23 10.44
N ALA A 148 -1.80 -5.38 9.63
CA ALA A 148 -0.82 -4.41 10.12
C ALA A 148 -1.45 -3.45 11.15
N THR A 149 -2.67 -2.97 10.90
CA THR A 149 -3.41 -2.14 11.85
C THR A 149 -3.67 -2.88 13.16
N GLN A 150 -4.04 -4.16 13.09
CA GLN A 150 -4.25 -4.97 14.30
C GLN A 150 -2.96 -5.14 15.10
N VAL A 151 -1.83 -5.37 14.43
CA VAL A 151 -0.52 -5.44 15.11
C VAL A 151 -0.20 -4.10 15.77
N MET A 152 -0.35 -2.98 15.06
CA MET A 152 -0.06 -1.65 15.63
C MET A 152 -0.92 -1.36 16.86
N ARG A 153 -2.22 -1.67 16.81
CA ARG A 153 -3.15 -1.37 17.89
C ARG A 153 -3.01 -2.33 19.07
N ASN A 154 -2.92 -3.64 18.81
CA ASN A 154 -2.99 -4.64 19.88
C ASN A 154 -1.62 -5.04 20.42
N ALA A 155 -0.60 -5.17 19.56
CA ALA A 155 0.74 -5.51 20.03
C ALA A 155 1.53 -4.28 20.50
N PHE A 156 1.35 -3.13 19.85
CA PHE A 156 2.10 -1.90 20.18
C PHE A 156 1.27 -0.85 20.93
N GLY A 157 -0.04 -1.04 21.10
CA GLY A 157 -0.90 -0.10 21.82
C GLY A 157 -1.02 1.27 21.14
N ILE A 158 -0.81 1.34 19.81
CA ILE A 158 -0.84 2.60 19.07
C ILE A 158 -2.24 2.83 18.51
N GLU A 159 -2.94 3.85 19.00
CA GLU A 159 -4.27 4.23 18.53
C GLU A 159 -4.20 5.50 17.67
N PRO A 160 -4.81 5.51 16.49
CA PRO A 160 -4.84 6.70 15.66
C PRO A 160 -5.87 7.72 16.18
N HIS A 161 -5.56 9.00 16.01
CA HIS A 161 -6.48 10.12 16.21
C HIS A 161 -7.15 10.53 14.89
N ALA A 162 -6.44 10.29 13.79
CA ALA A 162 -6.90 10.55 12.43
C ALA A 162 -6.46 9.44 11.49
N ALA A 163 -7.14 9.32 10.36
CA ALA A 163 -6.76 8.39 9.31
C ALA A 163 -7.13 8.95 7.94
N PHE A 164 -6.35 8.59 6.93
CA PHE A 164 -6.74 8.78 5.54
C PHE A 164 -6.25 7.64 4.66
N GLY A 165 -6.96 7.40 3.58
CA GLY A 165 -6.65 6.39 2.59
C GLY A 165 -6.32 7.02 1.24
N TYR A 166 -5.33 6.47 0.55
CA TYR A 166 -4.97 6.83 -0.81
C TYR A 166 -5.52 5.77 -1.76
N SER A 167 -6.47 6.14 -2.65
CA SER A 167 -7.10 5.19 -3.59
C SER A 167 -7.70 3.97 -2.86
N MET A 168 -7.26 2.72 -3.13
CA MET A 168 -7.65 1.51 -2.42
C MET A 168 -7.48 1.63 -0.88
N GLY A 169 -6.59 2.52 -0.44
CA GLY A 169 -6.36 2.79 0.98
C GLY A 169 -7.61 3.27 1.73
N GLU A 170 -8.57 3.90 1.06
CA GLU A 170 -9.86 4.27 1.68
C GLU A 170 -10.63 3.01 2.11
N VAL A 171 -10.66 1.98 1.26
CA VAL A 171 -11.28 0.69 1.56
C VAL A 171 -10.56 0.00 2.71
N SER A 172 -9.24 -0.03 2.65
CA SER A 172 -8.38 -0.58 3.70
C SER A 172 -8.61 0.10 5.05
N MET A 173 -8.71 1.44 5.06
CA MET A 173 -8.99 2.24 6.24
C MET A 173 -10.34 1.89 6.88
N LEU A 174 -11.40 1.80 6.08
CA LEU A 174 -12.74 1.53 6.56
C LEU A 174 -12.87 0.15 7.20
N PHE A 175 -12.23 -0.88 6.65
CA PHE A 175 -12.17 -2.20 7.27
C PHE A 175 -11.26 -2.21 8.51
N SER A 176 -10.05 -1.65 8.39
CA SER A 176 -9.05 -1.68 9.46
C SER A 176 -9.51 -0.99 10.74
N LEU A 177 -10.29 0.07 10.61
CA LEU A 177 -10.81 0.86 11.74
C LEU A 177 -12.23 0.47 12.14
N GLY A 178 -12.76 -0.62 11.59
CA GLY A 178 -14.00 -1.26 12.01
C GLY A 178 -15.28 -0.48 11.64
N VAL A 179 -15.21 0.41 10.64
CA VAL A 179 -16.41 1.06 10.09
C VAL A 179 -17.20 0.08 9.23
N TRP A 180 -16.49 -0.66 8.39
CA TRP A 180 -17.04 -1.79 7.68
C TRP A 180 -16.77 -3.09 8.44
N GLY A 181 -17.69 -4.04 8.33
CA GLY A 181 -17.63 -5.31 9.04
C GLY A 181 -16.77 -6.36 8.30
N SER A 182 -17.42 -7.47 7.88
CA SER A 182 -16.74 -8.53 7.14
C SER A 182 -16.34 -8.10 5.73
N MET A 183 -15.17 -8.54 5.29
CA MET A 183 -14.69 -8.40 3.90
C MET A 183 -15.33 -9.40 2.94
N ASP A 184 -15.99 -10.47 3.45
CA ASP A 184 -16.54 -11.53 2.62
C ASP A 184 -17.51 -11.02 1.54
N PRO A 185 -18.51 -10.13 1.83
CA PRO A 185 -19.41 -9.62 0.80
C PRO A 185 -18.69 -8.84 -0.30
N MET A 186 -17.68 -8.05 0.05
CA MET A 186 -16.87 -7.32 -0.93
C MET A 186 -16.11 -8.30 -1.84
N SER A 187 -15.47 -9.30 -1.26
CA SER A 187 -14.76 -10.33 -2.00
C SER A 187 -15.68 -11.11 -2.96
N GLU A 188 -16.89 -11.46 -2.51
CA GLU A 188 -17.87 -12.13 -3.35
C GLU A 188 -18.29 -11.28 -4.56
N VAL A 189 -18.57 -10.00 -4.36
CA VAL A 189 -18.89 -9.06 -5.44
C VAL A 189 -17.71 -8.87 -6.39
N LEU A 190 -16.50 -8.68 -5.83
CA LEU A 190 -15.27 -8.49 -6.59
C LEU A 190 -15.00 -9.68 -7.53
N ASN A 191 -15.08 -10.89 -6.98
CA ASN A 191 -14.79 -12.11 -7.74
C ASN A 191 -15.90 -12.52 -8.71
N ALA A 192 -17.14 -12.06 -8.52
CA ALA A 192 -18.25 -12.26 -9.45
C ALA A 192 -18.29 -11.22 -10.58
N SER A 193 -17.63 -10.07 -10.41
CA SER A 193 -17.64 -8.97 -11.38
C SER A 193 -16.59 -9.17 -12.47
N PRO A 194 -16.90 -8.85 -13.74
CA PRO A 194 -15.91 -8.80 -14.80
C PRO A 194 -14.93 -7.61 -14.67
N LEU A 195 -15.11 -6.75 -13.68
CA LEU A 195 -14.41 -5.49 -13.55
C LEU A 195 -12.88 -5.63 -13.69
N PHE A 196 -12.26 -6.46 -12.85
CA PHE A 196 -10.80 -6.64 -12.80
C PHE A 196 -10.28 -7.75 -13.72
N HIS A 197 -11.17 -8.49 -14.43
CA HIS A 197 -10.76 -9.56 -15.34
C HIS A 197 -10.83 -9.13 -16.82
N GLU A 198 -11.78 -8.25 -17.15
CA GLU A 198 -12.08 -7.92 -18.54
C GLU A 198 -12.23 -6.43 -18.78
N ARG A 199 -12.70 -5.66 -17.79
CA ARG A 199 -13.12 -4.28 -18.01
C ARG A 199 -11.97 -3.28 -17.80
N ILE A 200 -11.37 -3.24 -16.61
CA ILE A 200 -10.32 -2.29 -16.23
C ILE A 200 -8.93 -2.92 -16.15
N ALA A 201 -8.83 -4.25 -16.25
CA ALA A 201 -7.58 -5.00 -16.35
C ALA A 201 -7.71 -6.08 -17.43
N GLY A 202 -6.67 -6.89 -17.65
CA GLY A 202 -6.63 -7.88 -18.72
C GLY A 202 -6.79 -7.25 -20.10
N PRO A 203 -7.85 -7.56 -20.85
CA PRO A 203 -8.10 -6.97 -22.18
C PRO A 203 -8.50 -5.48 -22.13
N MET A 204 -8.83 -4.93 -20.95
CA MET A 204 -9.19 -3.51 -20.74
C MET A 204 -10.32 -3.04 -21.65
N ASN A 205 -11.42 -3.78 -21.67
CA ASN A 205 -12.53 -3.50 -22.59
C ASN A 205 -13.13 -2.10 -22.42
N SER A 206 -13.10 -1.52 -21.20
CA SER A 206 -13.52 -0.14 -20.98
C SER A 206 -12.70 0.87 -21.78
N VAL A 207 -11.38 0.68 -21.86
CA VAL A 207 -10.47 1.53 -22.66
C VAL A 207 -10.71 1.30 -24.15
N ARG A 208 -10.83 0.03 -24.58
CA ARG A 208 -11.06 -0.31 -25.98
C ARG A 208 -12.36 0.32 -26.51
N GLU A 209 -13.42 0.24 -25.74
CA GLU A 209 -14.71 0.86 -26.07
C GLU A 209 -14.62 2.40 -26.05
N TYR A 210 -13.99 2.97 -25.04
CA TYR A 210 -13.83 4.43 -24.92
C TYR A 210 -13.01 5.04 -26.06
N TRP A 211 -11.91 4.36 -26.47
CA TRP A 211 -11.07 4.77 -27.59
C TRP A 211 -11.58 4.30 -28.95
N LYS A 212 -12.68 3.54 -28.99
CA LYS A 212 -13.29 2.96 -30.21
C LYS A 212 -12.28 2.12 -31.02
N LEU A 213 -11.48 1.30 -30.32
CA LEU A 213 -10.47 0.45 -30.91
C LEU A 213 -11.12 -0.75 -31.62
N LYS A 214 -10.44 -1.25 -32.66
CA LYS A 214 -10.76 -2.51 -33.31
C LYS A 214 -10.07 -3.67 -32.59
N ASP A 215 -10.58 -4.89 -32.77
CA ASP A 215 -9.99 -6.09 -32.18
C ASP A 215 -8.54 -6.36 -32.64
N THR A 216 -8.12 -5.77 -33.76
CA THR A 216 -6.76 -5.87 -34.31
C THR A 216 -5.79 -4.86 -33.72
N ASP A 217 -6.29 -3.85 -33.01
CA ASP A 217 -5.47 -2.80 -32.49
C ASP A 217 -4.77 -3.28 -31.19
N PHE A 218 -3.49 -2.99 -31.04
CA PHE A 218 -2.67 -3.36 -29.87
C PHE A 218 -2.58 -4.88 -29.57
N GLN A 219 -2.56 -5.74 -30.60
CA GLN A 219 -2.51 -7.20 -30.39
C GLN A 219 -1.23 -7.70 -29.71
N ASN A 220 -0.10 -6.98 -29.87
CA ASN A 220 1.22 -7.36 -29.35
C ASN A 220 1.91 -6.22 -28.56
N GLU A 221 1.18 -5.18 -28.22
CA GLU A 221 1.71 -4.00 -27.53
C GLU A 221 0.89 -3.72 -26.27
N SER A 222 1.53 -3.12 -25.26
CA SER A 222 0.82 -2.66 -24.07
C SER A 222 -0.18 -1.57 -24.46
N LEU A 223 -1.44 -1.74 -24.03
CA LEU A 223 -2.50 -0.77 -24.26
C LEU A 223 -2.40 0.42 -23.29
N TRP A 224 -1.85 0.19 -22.11
CA TRP A 224 -1.92 1.13 -20.99
C TRP A 224 -0.68 1.04 -20.10
N ASN A 225 -0.08 2.16 -19.75
CA ASN A 225 1.00 2.25 -18.77
C ASN A 225 0.78 3.44 -17.83
N TRP A 226 1.44 3.39 -16.68
CA TRP A 226 1.42 4.43 -15.65
C TRP A 226 2.81 5.01 -15.44
N TYR A 227 2.87 6.33 -15.21
CA TYR A 227 4.13 7.03 -14.95
C TYR A 227 3.95 8.08 -13.86
N THR A 228 4.84 8.05 -12.86
CA THR A 228 5.03 9.17 -11.94
C THR A 228 5.89 10.23 -12.63
N LEU A 229 5.48 11.48 -12.57
CA LEU A 229 6.20 12.62 -13.12
C LEU A 229 6.55 13.61 -12.02
N ARG A 230 7.78 14.08 -12.01
CA ARG A 230 8.18 15.22 -11.18
C ARG A 230 7.90 16.52 -11.92
N ALA A 231 6.65 16.96 -11.86
CA ALA A 231 6.16 18.13 -12.57
C ALA A 231 4.99 18.78 -11.81
N GLU A 232 4.79 20.08 -12.04
CA GLU A 232 3.64 20.82 -11.49
C GLU A 232 2.34 20.39 -12.19
N PRO A 233 1.23 20.16 -11.44
CA PRO A 233 -0.04 19.71 -12.00
C PRO A 233 -0.58 20.58 -13.13
N GLU A 234 -0.46 21.91 -13.01
CA GLU A 234 -0.95 22.87 -13.98
C GLU A 234 -0.20 22.78 -15.31
N LEU A 235 1.11 22.52 -15.25
CA LEU A 235 1.94 22.34 -16.43
C LEU A 235 1.53 21.07 -17.19
N VAL A 236 1.33 19.97 -16.47
CA VAL A 236 0.88 18.70 -17.04
C VAL A 236 -0.53 18.83 -17.61
N ALA A 237 -1.46 19.41 -16.86
CA ALA A 237 -2.84 19.62 -17.32
C ALA A 237 -2.90 20.43 -18.62
N LYS A 238 -2.11 21.49 -18.73
CA LYS A 238 -2.02 22.31 -19.96
C LYS A 238 -1.45 21.55 -21.15
N ALA A 239 -0.45 20.70 -20.93
CA ALA A 239 0.14 19.87 -22.00
C ALA A 239 -0.85 18.79 -22.47
N LEU A 240 -1.73 18.32 -21.57
CA LEU A 240 -2.77 17.33 -21.88
C LEU A 240 -3.92 17.90 -22.73
N GLU A 241 -4.19 19.21 -22.72
CA GLU A 241 -5.26 19.82 -23.55
C GLU A 241 -5.13 19.53 -25.05
N LYS A 242 -3.92 19.22 -25.51
CA LYS A 242 -3.60 18.95 -26.92
C LYS A 242 -3.41 17.47 -27.23
N ARG A 243 -3.69 16.60 -26.26
CA ARG A 243 -3.36 15.19 -26.35
C ARG A 243 -4.58 14.31 -26.12
N GLU A 244 -4.60 13.20 -26.82
CA GLU A 244 -5.57 12.13 -26.63
C GLU A 244 -4.91 10.92 -25.98
N ARG A 245 -5.70 10.06 -25.35
CA ARG A 245 -5.30 8.78 -24.79
C ARG A 245 -4.21 8.83 -23.70
N VAL A 246 -3.97 9.99 -23.09
CA VAL A 246 -3.16 10.16 -21.90
C VAL A 246 -3.90 11.04 -20.91
N TYR A 247 -3.86 10.70 -19.64
CA TYR A 247 -4.68 11.31 -18.59
C TYR A 247 -3.86 11.64 -17.37
N LEU A 248 -4.15 12.76 -16.73
CA LEU A 248 -3.70 13.06 -15.37
C LEU A 248 -4.61 12.27 -14.42
N VAL A 249 -4.05 11.27 -13.75
CA VAL A 249 -4.83 10.34 -12.91
C VAL A 249 -4.73 10.66 -11.42
N LEU A 250 -3.58 11.15 -10.95
CA LEU A 250 -3.37 11.52 -9.56
C LEU A 250 -2.48 12.76 -9.43
N ILE A 251 -2.72 13.55 -8.39
CA ILE A 251 -1.86 14.65 -7.95
C ILE A 251 -1.38 14.27 -6.54
N ASN A 252 -0.13 13.83 -6.43
CA ASN A 252 0.44 13.38 -5.17
C ASN A 252 0.91 14.55 -4.30
N THR A 253 1.59 15.50 -4.94
CA THR A 253 2.10 16.72 -4.30
C THR A 253 2.02 17.89 -5.28
N PRO A 254 2.29 19.13 -4.85
CA PRO A 254 2.41 20.25 -5.78
C PRO A 254 3.48 20.10 -6.87
N GLN A 255 4.38 19.12 -6.75
CA GLN A 255 5.50 18.87 -7.66
C GLN A 255 5.55 17.42 -8.18
N GLU A 256 4.55 16.61 -7.88
CA GLU A 256 4.50 15.22 -8.32
C GLU A 256 3.08 14.83 -8.72
N VAL A 257 2.96 14.33 -9.92
CA VAL A 257 1.70 13.81 -10.48
C VAL A 257 1.89 12.41 -11.04
N VAL A 258 0.78 11.74 -11.29
CA VAL A 258 0.76 10.48 -12.02
C VAL A 258 -0.07 10.65 -13.28
N ILE A 259 0.48 10.22 -14.41
CA ILE A 259 -0.22 10.09 -15.66
C ILE A 259 -0.38 8.62 -16.04
N ALA A 260 -1.42 8.32 -16.80
CA ALA A 260 -1.60 6.99 -17.38
C ALA A 260 -2.31 7.08 -18.73
N GLY A 261 -2.09 6.08 -19.58
CA GLY A 261 -2.69 6.02 -20.91
C GLY A 261 -1.89 5.19 -21.89
N GLU A 262 -2.08 5.47 -23.17
CA GLU A 262 -1.34 4.84 -24.27
C GLU A 262 0.17 5.09 -24.07
N PRO A 263 1.02 4.04 -24.05
CA PRO A 263 2.44 4.17 -23.72
C PRO A 263 3.21 5.17 -24.59
N SER A 264 2.92 5.22 -25.90
CA SER A 264 3.53 6.16 -26.84
C SER A 264 3.13 7.62 -26.50
N ALA A 265 1.84 7.87 -26.26
CA ALA A 265 1.33 9.20 -25.90
C ALA A 265 1.89 9.68 -24.55
N CYS A 266 2.04 8.78 -23.58
CA CYS A 266 2.69 9.10 -22.30
C CYS A 266 4.17 9.49 -22.49
N LYS A 267 4.93 8.73 -23.29
CA LYS A 267 6.35 9.03 -23.56
C LYS A 267 6.54 10.35 -24.28
N GLU A 268 5.72 10.65 -25.29
CA GLU A 268 5.76 11.94 -25.99
C GLU A 268 5.47 13.11 -25.04
N LEU A 269 4.54 12.96 -24.09
CA LEU A 269 4.26 13.98 -23.08
C LEU A 269 5.47 14.19 -22.17
N ILE A 270 6.10 13.08 -21.70
CA ILE A 270 7.28 13.14 -20.84
C ILE A 270 8.45 13.84 -21.54
N GLU A 271 8.67 13.52 -22.82
CA GLU A 271 9.70 14.16 -23.65
C GLU A 271 9.44 15.65 -23.84
N GLU A 272 8.18 16.05 -24.08
CA GLU A 272 7.82 17.48 -24.20
C GLU A 272 8.08 18.25 -22.89
N LEU A 273 7.72 17.63 -21.75
CA LEU A 273 7.88 18.25 -20.42
C LEU A 273 9.32 18.24 -19.92
N GLN A 274 10.19 17.40 -20.50
CA GLN A 274 11.58 17.21 -20.07
C GLN A 274 11.73 16.99 -18.57
N CYS A 275 10.78 16.28 -17.95
CA CYS A 275 10.73 16.02 -16.51
C CYS A 275 11.26 14.62 -16.17
N GLU A 276 11.67 14.45 -14.91
CA GLU A 276 12.00 13.14 -14.36
C GLU A 276 10.74 12.29 -14.29
N SER A 277 10.83 11.04 -14.73
CA SER A 277 9.70 10.13 -14.75
C SER A 277 10.10 8.70 -14.37
N HIS A 278 9.15 7.97 -13.76
CA HIS A 278 9.32 6.56 -13.44
C HIS A 278 8.06 5.80 -13.85
N GLU A 279 8.24 4.70 -14.56
CA GLU A 279 7.15 3.79 -14.89
C GLU A 279 6.73 3.02 -13.63
N ILE A 280 5.41 2.90 -13.42
CA ILE A 280 4.83 2.19 -12.29
C ILE A 280 4.29 0.85 -12.79
N PRO A 281 4.54 -0.29 -12.13
CA PRO A 281 4.07 -1.61 -12.54
C PRO A 281 2.60 -1.83 -12.19
N VAL A 282 1.72 -0.90 -12.56
CA VAL A 282 0.27 -0.97 -12.39
C VAL A 282 -0.35 -1.41 -13.71
N THR A 283 -1.25 -2.39 -13.66
CA THR A 283 -1.84 -3.02 -14.84
C THR A 283 -3.33 -2.73 -15.02
N ASP A 284 -3.95 -2.00 -14.10
CA ASP A 284 -5.36 -1.66 -14.14
C ASP A 284 -5.60 -0.18 -14.52
N VAL A 285 -6.80 0.06 -15.06
CA VAL A 285 -7.24 1.37 -15.49
C VAL A 285 -8.20 1.93 -14.46
N VAL A 286 -7.75 2.95 -13.72
CA VAL A 286 -8.55 3.63 -12.69
C VAL A 286 -8.29 5.15 -12.71
N HIS A 287 -9.13 5.92 -12.03
CA HIS A 287 -9.00 7.38 -11.86
C HIS A 287 -8.95 8.19 -13.16
N CYS A 288 -9.61 7.73 -14.22
CA CYS A 288 -9.59 8.38 -15.53
C CYS A 288 -10.92 8.23 -16.28
N PRO A 289 -11.20 9.04 -17.33
CA PRO A 289 -12.44 8.99 -18.08
C PRO A 289 -12.84 7.61 -18.63
N PRO A 290 -11.91 6.75 -19.13
CA PRO A 290 -12.27 5.42 -19.62
C PRO A 290 -13.01 4.50 -18.65
N VAL A 291 -12.91 4.73 -17.33
CA VAL A 291 -13.62 3.91 -16.32
C VAL A 291 -15.01 4.42 -15.98
N GLN A 292 -15.48 5.50 -16.55
CA GLN A 292 -16.80 6.04 -16.23
C GLN A 292 -17.94 5.06 -16.58
N SER A 293 -17.75 4.23 -17.59
CA SER A 293 -18.71 3.15 -17.95
C SER A 293 -18.85 2.11 -16.85
N GLU A 294 -17.83 1.95 -16.02
CA GLU A 294 -17.76 0.93 -14.97
C GLU A 294 -18.20 1.45 -13.59
N TYR A 295 -18.67 2.70 -13.50
CA TYR A 295 -19.00 3.34 -12.22
C TYR A 295 -19.93 2.54 -11.34
N GLU A 296 -21.00 1.95 -11.88
CA GLU A 296 -21.97 1.17 -11.09
C GLU A 296 -21.36 -0.15 -10.56
N GLU A 297 -20.47 -0.77 -11.32
CA GLU A 297 -19.76 -1.98 -10.87
C GLU A 297 -18.71 -1.63 -9.80
N ILE A 298 -17.94 -0.56 -10.00
CA ILE A 298 -17.00 -0.06 -9.00
C ILE A 298 -17.73 0.29 -7.70
N LYS A 299 -18.87 0.98 -7.81
CA LYS A 299 -19.70 1.34 -6.66
C LYS A 299 -20.19 0.12 -5.88
N LYS A 300 -20.59 -0.97 -6.55
CA LYS A 300 -21.01 -2.21 -5.87
C LYS A 300 -19.87 -2.79 -5.01
N VAL A 301 -18.64 -2.86 -5.53
CA VAL A 301 -17.46 -3.34 -4.79
C VAL A 301 -17.17 -2.44 -3.57
N HIS A 302 -17.38 -1.13 -3.72
CA HIS A 302 -17.09 -0.14 -2.68
C HIS A 302 -18.32 0.19 -1.80
N THR A 303 -19.40 -0.60 -1.87
CA THR A 303 -20.59 -0.41 -1.04
C THR A 303 -20.69 -1.56 -0.03
N ASN A 304 -20.29 -1.30 1.21
CA ASN A 304 -20.30 -2.28 2.27
C ASN A 304 -21.16 -1.81 3.45
N LYS A 305 -21.61 -2.77 4.26
CA LYS A 305 -22.44 -2.46 5.44
C LYS A 305 -21.60 -1.74 6.49
N VAL A 306 -22.02 -0.53 6.84
CA VAL A 306 -21.48 0.20 7.98
C VAL A 306 -21.99 -0.47 9.25
N VAL A 307 -21.06 -0.91 10.11
CA VAL A 307 -21.35 -1.59 11.37
C VAL A 307 -21.11 -0.71 12.58
N ASP A 308 -20.19 0.24 12.49
CA ASP A 308 -19.91 1.22 13.53
C ASP A 308 -19.55 2.58 12.89
N LYS A 309 -19.65 3.63 13.69
CA LYS A 309 -19.19 4.97 13.28
C LYS A 309 -17.67 5.08 13.46
N PRO A 310 -17.01 5.88 12.63
CA PRO A 310 -15.59 6.18 12.84
C PRO A 310 -15.39 6.75 14.25
N LYS A 311 -14.35 6.23 14.95
CA LYS A 311 -13.92 6.73 16.26
C LYS A 311 -12.77 7.71 16.15
N VAL A 312 -12.31 7.94 14.93
CA VAL A 312 -11.19 8.82 14.55
C VAL A 312 -11.62 9.73 13.43
N ASP A 313 -10.93 10.84 13.23
CA ASP A 313 -11.20 11.76 12.13
C ASP A 313 -10.72 11.14 10.81
N PHE A 314 -11.59 11.09 9.81
CA PHE A 314 -11.29 10.61 8.45
C PHE A 314 -11.13 11.80 7.51
N PHE A 315 -10.09 11.73 6.66
CA PHE A 315 -9.75 12.75 5.66
C PHE A 315 -9.59 12.13 4.27
#